data_e9410dc1e21058f041b3aee1f6fbb3be
#
_entry.id   e9410dc1e21058f041b3aee1f6fbb3be
#
_cell.length_a   1.000
_cell.length_b   1.000
_cell.length_c   1.000
_cell.angle_alpha   90.00
_cell.angle_beta   90.00
_cell.angle_gamma   90.00
#
_symmetry.space_group_name_H-M   'P 1'
#
loop_
_entity.id
_entity.type
_entity.pdbx_description
1 polymer ?
#
loop_
_entity_poly.entity_id
_entity_poly.type
_entity_poly.pdbx_seq_one_letter_code
_entity_poly.pdbx_strand_id
1 'polypeptide(L)'
;MDKTKIHKMWIADQGDGTYTNPILYTDYSDPDAIRVGEDYFMIASSFCNTPAVPLLHSKDLVNWKVINYIMDKLPFEYYDKPVHGCGTWAPAIRFHEGTYYVFIPMPDEGIMMCKTTDPWGKWSEPAYVRKVVGWIDPCPFWDEDGKAYMVTAFARSRIGFKSMLYMSPIEPDCSGVLDDGQFIYDGHATQPTIEGPKLYKRNGYYYIFAPAGGVKPGWQTVLRSKNIYGPWEEKIVLHQGNSPVNGPHQGAWVDTPDGQDWFLHFQDVGNAGRIVHLQPMHWENDWPVIGVNAVDGCGEPVLRYKKPEVGAAYPIDTPEDSDFFEGDRLGLQWQWNANYKKEWYDLKDGQLLLHAQAADPKTQLCDISNLLLQKWPAPEFSVTTCLHLEQMKDGDVAGLVSLGGCYTAPVSYTHLRAHETVLDL
;
A
#
# COMPACT_ATOMS: atom_id res chain seq x y z
N MET A 1 -24.50 -7.21 18.36
CA MET A 1 -23.38 -7.96 17.75
C MET A 1 -22.29 -8.12 18.78
N ASP A 2 -21.61 -9.26 18.79
CA ASP A 2 -20.46 -9.48 19.67
C ASP A 2 -19.25 -8.74 19.09
N LYS A 3 -18.87 -7.65 19.72
CA LYS A 3 -17.76 -6.76 19.28
C LYS A 3 -16.37 -7.38 19.46
N THR A 4 -16.29 -8.51 20.16
CA THR A 4 -15.01 -9.20 20.41
C THR A 4 -14.70 -10.25 19.36
N LYS A 5 -15.65 -10.53 18.46
CA LYS A 5 -15.52 -11.56 17.44
C LYS A 5 -14.96 -10.95 16.15
N ILE A 6 -13.81 -11.44 15.70
CA ILE A 6 -13.30 -11.17 14.36
C ILE A 6 -14.34 -11.68 13.35
N HIS A 7 -14.80 -10.80 12.47
CA HIS A 7 -15.79 -11.13 11.45
C HIS A 7 -15.19 -12.05 10.37
N LYS A 8 -16.04 -12.63 9.53
CA LYS A 8 -15.64 -13.56 8.46
C LYS A 8 -14.94 -12.85 7.32
N MET A 9 -13.90 -12.10 7.62
CA MET A 9 -12.98 -11.66 6.60
C MET A 9 -11.86 -12.70 6.43
N TRP A 10 -10.98 -12.47 5.50
CA TRP A 10 -9.83 -13.32 5.29
C TRP A 10 -8.89 -13.31 6.51
N ILE A 11 -8.62 -14.49 7.06
CA ILE A 11 -7.67 -14.68 8.16
C ILE A 11 -6.52 -15.53 7.62
N ALA A 12 -5.34 -14.95 7.53
CA ALA A 12 -4.16 -15.63 7.02
C ALA A 12 -3.59 -16.64 8.02
N ASP A 13 -3.57 -16.30 9.31
CA ASP A 13 -3.07 -17.16 10.38
C ASP A 13 -4.03 -18.35 10.62
N GLN A 14 -3.53 -19.57 10.47
CA GLN A 14 -4.35 -20.78 10.59
C GLN A 14 -4.44 -21.30 12.03
N GLY A 15 -3.76 -20.68 13.00
CA GLY A 15 -3.75 -21.09 14.41
C GLY A 15 -2.94 -22.38 14.68
N ASP A 16 -2.33 -22.99 13.69
CA ASP A 16 -1.56 -24.22 13.77
C ASP A 16 -0.04 -24.02 13.51
N GLY A 17 0.42 -22.77 13.57
CA GLY A 17 1.80 -22.41 13.25
C GLY A 17 2.06 -22.21 11.76
N THR A 18 1.01 -22.22 10.93
CA THR A 18 1.08 -21.92 9.51
C THR A 18 0.24 -20.70 9.14
N TYR A 19 0.51 -20.12 7.98
CA TYR A 19 -0.33 -19.10 7.35
C TYR A 19 -0.68 -19.48 5.92
N THR A 20 -1.72 -18.87 5.38
CA THR A 20 -2.11 -18.95 3.98
C THR A 20 -2.00 -17.58 3.32
N ASN A 21 -1.46 -17.57 2.10
CA ASN A 21 -1.44 -16.37 1.25
C ASN A 21 -2.76 -16.20 0.49
N PRO A 22 -3.17 -14.93 0.26
CA PRO A 22 -2.52 -13.70 0.68
C PRO A 22 -2.59 -13.47 2.18
N ILE A 23 -1.59 -12.79 2.77
CA ILE A 23 -1.66 -12.38 4.18
C ILE A 23 -2.69 -11.26 4.41
N LEU A 24 -2.94 -10.45 3.38
CA LEU A 24 -4.02 -9.46 3.36
C LEU A 24 -4.79 -9.62 2.05
N TYR A 25 -6.03 -10.10 2.12
CA TYR A 25 -6.91 -10.21 0.96
C TYR A 25 -7.74 -8.94 0.80
N THR A 26 -7.07 -7.84 0.57
CA THR A 26 -7.64 -6.51 0.34
C THR A 26 -6.61 -5.63 -0.34
N ASP A 27 -7.05 -4.53 -0.95
CA ASP A 27 -6.17 -3.64 -1.71
C ASP A 27 -5.22 -2.84 -0.81
N TYR A 28 -4.01 -3.34 -0.61
CA TYR A 28 -2.87 -2.61 -0.09
C TYR A 28 -1.77 -2.57 -1.17
N SER A 29 -2.03 -1.76 -2.18
CA SER A 29 -1.22 -1.60 -3.39
C SER A 29 0.20 -1.16 -3.07
N ASP A 30 1.17 -1.75 -3.77
CA ASP A 30 2.57 -1.34 -3.75
C ASP A 30 3.19 -1.35 -2.32
N PRO A 31 3.10 -2.46 -1.58
CA PRO A 31 3.54 -2.51 -0.19
C PRO A 31 5.05 -2.32 -0.07
N ASP A 32 5.47 -1.50 0.89
CA ASP A 32 6.83 -1.47 1.40
C ASP A 32 6.82 -1.66 2.91
N ALA A 33 7.77 -2.42 3.45
CA ALA A 33 7.79 -2.77 4.85
C ALA A 33 9.20 -2.73 5.45
N ILE A 34 9.26 -2.46 6.75
CA ILE A 34 10.48 -2.50 7.55
C ILE A 34 10.24 -3.20 8.88
N ARG A 35 11.32 -3.70 9.50
CA ARG A 35 11.37 -4.09 10.90
C ARG A 35 12.09 -3.03 11.72
N VAL A 36 11.55 -2.70 12.89
CA VAL A 36 12.20 -1.86 13.89
C VAL A 36 12.07 -2.55 15.25
N GLY A 37 13.15 -3.14 15.73
CA GLY A 37 13.11 -3.99 16.92
C GLY A 37 12.27 -5.25 16.69
N GLU A 38 11.20 -5.41 17.45
CA GLU A 38 10.22 -6.51 17.32
C GLU A 38 8.98 -6.12 16.50
N ASP A 39 8.94 -4.91 15.98
CA ASP A 39 7.78 -4.36 15.28
C ASP A 39 8.01 -4.33 13.78
N TYR A 40 6.98 -4.68 13.03
CA TYR A 40 6.94 -4.57 11.58
C TYR A 40 5.96 -3.48 11.18
N PHE A 41 6.38 -2.63 10.26
CA PHE A 41 5.58 -1.55 9.72
C PHE A 41 5.48 -1.70 8.21
N MET A 42 4.28 -1.58 7.67
CA MET A 42 4.02 -1.64 6.23
C MET A 42 3.18 -0.44 5.82
N ILE A 43 3.48 0.13 4.67
CA ILE A 43 2.72 1.20 4.02
C ILE A 43 2.26 0.77 2.64
N ALA A 44 1.26 1.47 2.10
CA ALA A 44 0.71 1.20 0.78
C ALA A 44 0.22 2.48 0.09
N SER A 45 0.01 2.40 -1.22
CA SER A 45 -0.56 3.49 -2.03
C SER A 45 -2.00 3.80 -1.61
N SER A 46 -2.42 5.06 -1.77
CA SER A 46 -3.81 5.49 -1.55
C SER A 46 -4.38 6.26 -2.75
N PHE A 47 -3.56 6.58 -3.73
CA PHE A 47 -3.95 7.45 -4.84
C PHE A 47 -4.55 8.77 -4.33
N CYS A 48 -5.77 9.14 -4.76
CA CYS A 48 -6.43 10.36 -4.29
C CYS A 48 -7.31 10.17 -3.05
N ASN A 49 -7.38 8.96 -2.47
CA ASN A 49 -8.18 8.71 -1.27
C ASN A 49 -7.50 9.26 -0.01
N THR A 50 -8.30 9.80 0.90
CA THR A 50 -7.83 10.39 2.16
C THR A 50 -8.60 9.87 3.39
N PRO A 51 -7.92 9.70 4.54
CA PRO A 51 -6.49 9.91 4.82
C PRO A 51 -5.61 9.05 3.91
N ALA A 52 -4.39 9.50 3.57
CA ALA A 52 -3.56 8.88 2.56
C ALA A 52 -2.34 8.16 3.16
N VAL A 53 -1.89 7.11 2.44
CA VAL A 53 -0.78 6.23 2.81
C VAL A 53 -1.04 5.54 4.15
N PRO A 54 -1.84 4.46 4.17
CA PRO A 54 -2.09 3.68 5.38
C PRO A 54 -0.80 3.11 5.93
N LEU A 55 -0.65 3.17 7.25
CA LEU A 55 0.41 2.54 8.00
C LEU A 55 -0.16 1.34 8.76
N LEU A 56 0.32 0.16 8.42
CA LEU A 56 -0.04 -1.07 9.08
C LEU A 56 1.09 -1.53 10.01
N HIS A 57 0.72 -2.24 11.05
CA HIS A 57 1.63 -2.80 12.05
C HIS A 57 1.38 -4.29 12.21
N SER A 58 2.46 -5.04 12.41
CA SER A 58 2.45 -6.45 12.77
C SER A 58 3.58 -6.76 13.76
N LYS A 59 3.41 -7.84 14.51
CA LYS A 59 4.47 -8.44 15.35
C LYS A 59 5.03 -9.73 14.75
N ASP A 60 4.41 -10.27 13.68
CA ASP A 60 4.76 -11.59 13.15
C ASP A 60 4.73 -11.71 11.62
N LEU A 61 4.58 -10.58 10.90
CA LEU A 61 4.47 -10.49 9.44
C LEU A 61 3.19 -11.12 8.84
N VAL A 62 2.35 -11.77 9.64
CA VAL A 62 1.13 -12.46 9.19
C VAL A 62 -0.12 -11.74 9.65
N ASN A 63 -0.15 -11.29 10.90
CA ASN A 63 -1.26 -10.60 11.52
C ASN A 63 -1.03 -9.09 11.45
N TRP A 64 -1.81 -8.39 10.64
CA TRP A 64 -1.63 -6.95 10.36
C TRP A 64 -2.87 -6.15 10.73
N LYS A 65 -2.67 -4.96 11.25
CA LYS A 65 -3.73 -3.97 11.47
C LYS A 65 -3.30 -2.58 11.04
N VAL A 66 -4.25 -1.78 10.60
CA VAL A 66 -4.01 -0.35 10.34
C VAL A 66 -3.86 0.37 11.68
N ILE A 67 -2.79 1.11 11.84
CA ILE A 67 -2.52 1.86 13.08
C ILE A 67 -2.55 3.37 12.88
N ASN A 68 -2.37 3.83 11.64
CA ASN A 68 -2.31 5.25 11.33
C ASN A 68 -2.41 5.49 9.80
N TYR A 69 -2.39 6.74 9.42
CA TYR A 69 -2.15 7.24 8.07
C TYR A 69 -1.03 8.29 8.10
N ILE A 70 -0.22 8.33 7.04
CA ILE A 70 0.92 9.26 6.96
C ILE A 70 0.45 10.69 6.71
N MET A 71 -0.60 10.87 5.93
CA MET A 71 -1.19 12.17 5.62
C MET A 71 -2.69 12.17 5.85
N ASP A 72 -3.19 13.16 6.59
CA ASP A 72 -4.63 13.36 6.77
C ASP A 72 -5.31 13.81 5.47
N LYS A 73 -4.63 14.66 4.70
CA LYS A 73 -5.08 15.17 3.39
C LYS A 73 -3.92 15.28 2.42
N LEU A 74 -4.23 15.21 1.13
CA LEU A 74 -3.27 15.54 0.09
C LEU A 74 -3.03 17.07 0.05
N PRO A 75 -1.79 17.53 -0.18
CA PRO A 75 -1.40 18.92 0.08
C PRO A 75 -1.84 19.93 -0.99
N PHE A 76 -2.67 19.51 -1.96
CA PHE A 76 -3.10 20.37 -3.05
C PHE A 76 -4.63 20.47 -3.13
N GLU A 77 -5.16 21.68 -3.27
CA GLU A 77 -6.58 21.98 -3.27
C GLU A 77 -7.38 21.27 -4.37
N TYR A 78 -6.74 20.96 -5.52
CA TYR A 78 -7.44 20.24 -6.57
C TYR A 78 -7.77 18.77 -6.21
N TYR A 79 -7.18 18.21 -5.17
CA TYR A 79 -7.58 16.94 -4.57
C TYR A 79 -8.81 17.05 -3.64
N ASP A 80 -9.43 18.20 -3.52
CA ASP A 80 -10.77 18.33 -2.95
C ASP A 80 -11.84 17.68 -3.84
N LYS A 81 -11.41 17.23 -5.03
CA LYS A 81 -12.18 16.38 -5.94
C LYS A 81 -11.37 15.11 -6.26
N PRO A 82 -12.05 14.00 -6.62
CA PRO A 82 -11.37 12.80 -7.08
C PRO A 82 -10.55 13.10 -8.34
N VAL A 83 -9.26 12.72 -8.32
CA VAL A 83 -8.37 12.82 -9.46
C VAL A 83 -7.80 11.41 -9.69
N HIS A 84 -8.60 10.58 -10.34
CA HIS A 84 -8.30 9.17 -10.53
C HIS A 84 -6.97 8.94 -11.22
N GLY A 85 -6.16 8.02 -10.69
CA GLY A 85 -4.82 7.72 -11.18
C GLY A 85 -3.75 8.76 -10.83
N CYS A 86 -4.06 9.74 -9.97
CA CYS A 86 -3.12 10.71 -9.38
C CYS A 86 -3.03 10.53 -7.85
N GLY A 87 -2.30 11.39 -7.18
CA GLY A 87 -2.10 11.35 -5.73
C GLY A 87 -0.93 10.46 -5.32
N THR A 88 -1.06 9.76 -4.20
CA THR A 88 0.05 8.98 -3.60
C THR A 88 0.18 7.61 -4.25
N TRP A 89 1.26 7.41 -5.00
CA TRP A 89 1.64 6.14 -5.59
C TRP A 89 2.58 5.37 -4.63
N ALA A 90 3.28 4.36 -5.13
CA ALA A 90 4.13 3.44 -4.38
C ALA A 90 5.11 4.11 -3.41
N PRO A 91 4.78 4.26 -2.12
CA PRO A 91 5.64 4.91 -1.15
C PRO A 91 6.75 3.97 -0.67
N ALA A 92 7.76 4.53 -0.01
CA ALA A 92 8.78 3.76 0.70
C ALA A 92 8.93 4.23 2.14
N ILE A 93 9.01 3.28 3.08
CA ILE A 93 9.28 3.53 4.49
C ILE A 93 10.68 3.09 4.84
N ARG A 94 11.41 3.91 5.61
CA ARG A 94 12.73 3.58 6.17
C ARG A 94 12.84 4.11 7.59
N PHE A 95 13.71 3.46 8.36
CA PHE A 95 14.06 3.91 9.71
C PHE A 95 15.56 4.19 9.78
N HIS A 96 15.89 5.40 10.18
CA HIS A 96 17.28 5.83 10.30
C HIS A 96 17.45 6.73 11.52
N GLU A 97 18.44 6.44 12.38
CA GLU A 97 18.78 7.23 13.57
C GLU A 97 17.58 7.63 14.44
N GLY A 98 16.70 6.66 14.74
CA GLY A 98 15.53 6.89 15.61
C GLY A 98 14.34 7.57 14.94
N THR A 99 14.42 7.83 13.64
CA THR A 99 13.37 8.51 12.85
C THR A 99 12.84 7.60 11.74
N TYR A 100 11.53 7.56 11.61
CA TYR A 100 10.84 6.96 10.48
C TYR A 100 10.69 7.99 9.37
N TYR A 101 11.03 7.60 8.15
CA TYR A 101 10.88 8.40 6.94
C TYR A 101 9.96 7.68 5.97
N VAL A 102 8.98 8.37 5.42
CA VAL A 102 8.13 7.88 4.34
C VAL A 102 8.29 8.78 3.14
N PHE A 103 8.81 8.22 2.06
CA PHE A 103 8.95 8.88 0.77
C PHE A 103 7.71 8.58 -0.07
N ILE A 104 7.07 9.61 -0.56
CA ILE A 104 5.75 9.53 -1.19
C ILE A 104 5.85 10.14 -2.59
N PRO A 105 5.81 9.31 -3.65
CA PRO A 105 5.76 9.84 -5.00
C PRO A 105 4.32 10.28 -5.31
N MET A 106 4.21 11.50 -5.73
CA MET A 106 3.03 12.05 -6.38
C MET A 106 3.45 12.39 -7.82
N PRO A 107 3.12 11.52 -8.81
CA PRO A 107 3.79 11.57 -10.12
C PRO A 107 3.54 12.84 -10.93
N ASP A 108 2.54 13.61 -10.58
CA ASP A 108 2.24 14.90 -11.22
C ASP A 108 2.90 16.08 -10.50
N GLU A 109 3.33 15.92 -9.23
CA GLU A 109 3.88 16.98 -8.37
C GLU A 109 5.34 16.77 -7.99
N GLY A 110 5.73 15.52 -7.71
CA GLY A 110 7.10 15.19 -7.32
C GLY A 110 7.23 14.16 -6.20
N ILE A 111 8.41 14.09 -5.61
CA ILE A 111 8.71 13.24 -4.46
C ILE A 111 8.58 14.07 -3.19
N MET A 112 7.69 13.64 -2.31
CA MET A 112 7.51 14.22 -0.98
C MET A 112 8.02 13.27 0.11
N MET A 113 8.22 13.79 1.30
CA MET A 113 8.63 13.04 2.48
C MET A 113 7.88 13.54 3.70
N CYS A 114 7.40 12.58 4.50
CA CYS A 114 6.94 12.79 5.87
C CYS A 114 7.83 12.00 6.83
N LYS A 115 8.01 12.50 8.06
CA LYS A 115 8.82 11.82 9.07
C LYS A 115 8.23 11.95 10.47
N THR A 116 8.58 10.99 11.33
CA THR A 116 8.21 10.98 12.75
C THR A 116 9.18 10.14 13.58
N THR A 117 9.23 10.35 14.88
CA THR A 117 9.89 9.46 15.84
C THR A 117 8.91 8.49 16.50
N ASP A 118 7.60 8.69 16.32
CA ASP A 118 6.54 7.86 16.85
C ASP A 118 5.53 7.50 15.73
N PRO A 119 5.57 6.28 15.18
CA PRO A 119 4.70 5.89 14.07
C PRO A 119 3.20 5.83 14.44
N TRP A 120 2.86 5.70 15.72
CA TRP A 120 1.47 5.79 16.20
C TRP A 120 0.98 7.22 16.36
N GLY A 121 1.91 8.17 16.46
CA GLY A 121 1.64 9.59 16.68
C GLY A 121 1.45 10.38 15.39
N LYS A 122 1.64 11.69 15.50
CA LYS A 122 1.52 12.60 14.35
C LYS A 122 2.78 12.53 13.49
N TRP A 123 2.58 12.43 12.18
CA TRP A 123 3.61 12.60 11.17
C TRP A 123 3.82 14.07 10.82
N SER A 124 4.99 14.44 10.33
CA SER A 124 5.25 15.79 9.84
C SER A 124 4.36 16.13 8.65
N GLU A 125 4.15 17.41 8.40
CA GLU A 125 3.59 17.86 7.12
C GLU A 125 4.50 17.40 5.97
N PRO A 126 3.94 17.07 4.78
CA PRO A 126 4.71 16.64 3.64
C PRO A 126 5.63 17.75 3.13
N ALA A 127 6.90 17.41 2.93
CA ALA A 127 7.90 18.31 2.38
C ALA A 127 8.45 17.74 1.06
N TYR A 128 8.75 18.60 0.10
CA TYR A 128 9.39 18.16 -1.14
C TYR A 128 10.83 17.68 -0.88
N VAL A 129 11.14 16.49 -1.35
CA VAL A 129 12.52 16.04 -1.59
C VAL A 129 12.97 16.49 -2.99
N ARG A 130 12.07 16.34 -3.98
CA ARG A 130 12.29 16.82 -5.33
C ARG A 130 10.97 17.17 -6.02
N LYS A 131 10.86 18.38 -6.53
CA LYS A 131 9.72 18.80 -7.35
C LYS A 131 10.00 18.41 -8.80
N VAL A 132 9.36 17.35 -9.28
CA VAL A 132 9.59 16.77 -10.62
C VAL A 132 8.43 15.90 -11.04
N VAL A 133 8.01 16.01 -12.30
CA VAL A 133 6.92 15.18 -12.87
C VAL A 133 7.48 13.82 -13.29
N GLY A 134 6.68 12.76 -13.08
CA GLY A 134 6.90 11.43 -13.62
C GLY A 134 7.94 10.58 -12.90
N TRP A 135 8.51 11.05 -11.80
CA TRP A 135 9.35 10.23 -10.93
C TRP A 135 8.46 9.45 -9.97
N ILE A 136 8.71 8.15 -9.87
CA ILE A 136 7.91 7.22 -9.06
C ILE A 136 8.81 6.30 -8.24
N ASP A 137 8.21 5.61 -7.27
CA ASP A 137 8.81 4.52 -6.50
C ASP A 137 10.13 4.92 -5.81
N PRO A 138 10.20 6.06 -5.12
CA PRO A 138 11.42 6.49 -4.47
C PRO A 138 11.78 5.57 -3.32
N CYS A 139 13.06 5.21 -3.18
CA CYS A 139 13.55 4.50 -2.01
C CYS A 139 14.81 5.19 -1.49
N PRO A 140 14.77 5.82 -0.30
CA PRO A 140 15.95 6.39 0.33
C PRO A 140 16.84 5.30 0.94
N PHE A 141 18.12 5.58 1.00
CA PHE A 141 19.13 4.72 1.58
C PHE A 141 20.25 5.56 2.19
N TRP A 142 20.66 5.25 3.40
CA TRP A 142 21.84 5.82 4.06
C TRP A 142 22.95 4.81 4.07
N ASP A 143 24.10 5.19 3.55
CA ASP A 143 25.29 4.35 3.52
C ASP A 143 26.15 4.54 4.77
N GLU A 144 27.04 3.60 5.02
CA GLU A 144 27.94 3.56 6.19
C GLU A 144 28.94 4.74 6.21
N ASP A 145 29.16 5.40 5.07
CA ASP A 145 30.02 6.60 4.97
C ASP A 145 29.27 7.90 5.32
N GLY A 146 28.03 7.81 5.76
CA GLY A 146 27.17 8.94 6.16
C GLY A 146 26.49 9.65 4.99
N LYS A 147 26.67 9.18 3.76
CA LYS A 147 25.94 9.71 2.61
C LYS A 147 24.58 9.06 2.48
N ALA A 148 23.65 9.81 1.89
CA ALA A 148 22.32 9.33 1.59
C ALA A 148 22.03 9.39 0.09
N TYR A 149 21.21 8.45 -0.36
CA TYR A 149 20.85 8.28 -1.76
C TYR A 149 19.35 7.99 -1.89
N MET A 150 18.80 8.28 -3.05
CA MET A 150 17.45 7.89 -3.42
C MET A 150 17.47 7.23 -4.79
N VAL A 151 17.02 5.98 -4.87
CA VAL A 151 16.75 5.31 -6.14
C VAL A 151 15.30 5.54 -6.54
N THR A 152 15.03 5.76 -7.83
CA THR A 152 13.69 6.01 -8.38
C THR A 152 13.49 5.30 -9.71
N ALA A 153 12.22 5.14 -10.10
CA ALA A 153 11.78 4.72 -11.42
C ALA A 153 10.98 5.85 -12.12
N PHE A 154 10.39 5.55 -13.30
CA PHE A 154 9.75 6.55 -14.14
C PHE A 154 8.36 6.10 -14.64
N ALA A 155 7.40 7.01 -14.58
CA ALA A 155 6.04 6.83 -15.07
C ALA A 155 5.93 7.22 -16.54
N ARG A 156 5.87 6.23 -17.45
CA ARG A 156 5.67 6.47 -18.88
C ARG A 156 4.44 7.35 -19.17
N SER A 157 3.40 7.19 -18.38
CA SER A 157 2.15 7.95 -18.53
C SER A 157 2.33 9.46 -18.32
N ARG A 158 3.42 9.91 -17.68
CA ARG A 158 3.72 11.32 -17.39
C ARG A 158 4.84 11.89 -18.25
N ILE A 159 5.89 11.10 -18.51
CA ILE A 159 7.10 11.61 -19.18
C ILE A 159 7.51 10.81 -20.43
N GLY A 160 6.70 9.84 -20.87
CA GLY A 160 6.85 9.14 -22.14
C GLY A 160 7.80 7.94 -22.12
N PHE A 161 8.60 7.72 -21.08
CA PHE A 161 9.49 6.56 -20.93
C PHE A 161 9.36 5.88 -19.57
N LYS A 162 9.85 4.63 -19.46
CA LYS A 162 9.93 3.80 -18.26
C LYS A 162 11.06 2.79 -18.41
N SER A 163 11.11 1.77 -17.59
CA SER A 163 12.09 0.67 -17.65
C SER A 163 13.53 1.09 -17.37
N MET A 164 13.71 2.15 -16.62
CA MET A 164 15.02 2.68 -16.21
C MET A 164 15.00 2.99 -14.71
N LEU A 165 16.16 2.81 -14.07
CA LEU A 165 16.36 3.23 -12.68
C LEU A 165 17.37 4.36 -12.60
N TYR A 166 17.13 5.26 -11.65
CA TYR A 166 17.91 6.47 -11.46
C TYR A 166 18.35 6.61 -10.00
N MET A 167 19.57 7.04 -9.77
CA MET A 167 20.12 7.29 -8.44
C MET A 167 20.44 8.77 -8.27
N SER A 168 19.87 9.35 -7.22
CA SER A 168 20.18 10.72 -6.79
C SER A 168 20.85 10.69 -5.43
N PRO A 169 22.00 11.32 -5.23
CA PRO A 169 22.47 11.66 -3.89
C PRO A 169 21.51 12.69 -3.28
N ILE A 170 21.17 12.48 -2.01
CA ILE A 170 20.26 13.34 -1.27
C ILE A 170 20.93 13.85 0.01
N GLU A 171 20.41 14.95 0.56
CA GLU A 171 20.81 15.39 1.90
C GLU A 171 20.50 14.28 2.93
N PRO A 172 21.39 14.01 3.90
CA PRO A 172 21.16 12.96 4.89
C PRO A 172 19.89 13.17 5.74
N ASP A 173 19.42 14.39 5.89
CA ASP A 173 18.16 14.73 6.55
C ASP A 173 16.93 14.65 5.62
N CYS A 174 17.16 14.24 4.36
CA CYS A 174 16.16 14.12 3.29
C CYS A 174 15.49 15.43 2.87
N SER A 175 16.12 16.58 3.14
CA SER A 175 15.55 17.88 2.79
C SER A 175 15.61 18.22 1.30
N GLY A 176 16.35 17.43 0.50
CA GLY A 176 16.47 17.66 -0.94
C GLY A 176 17.51 16.77 -1.62
N VAL A 177 17.65 16.92 -2.92
CA VAL A 177 18.70 16.28 -3.72
C VAL A 177 19.95 17.16 -3.76
N LEU A 178 21.15 16.53 -3.73
CA LEU A 178 22.43 17.22 -3.73
C LEU A 178 22.91 17.60 -5.14
N ASP A 179 22.55 16.77 -6.13
CA ASP A 179 22.87 17.00 -7.54
C ASP A 179 21.84 16.34 -8.47
N ASP A 180 22.08 16.41 -9.78
CA ASP A 180 21.16 15.86 -10.76
C ASP A 180 21.07 14.33 -10.75
N GLY A 181 22.03 13.63 -10.11
CA GLY A 181 22.09 12.17 -10.12
C GLY A 181 22.40 11.57 -11.49
N GLN A 182 22.15 10.25 -11.63
CA GLN A 182 22.41 9.57 -12.92
C GLN A 182 21.56 8.31 -13.10
N PHE A 183 21.36 7.91 -14.37
CA PHE A 183 20.83 6.60 -14.70
C PHE A 183 21.82 5.51 -14.27
N ILE A 184 21.30 4.51 -13.54
CA ILE A 184 22.12 3.42 -13.03
C ILE A 184 21.80 2.07 -13.68
N TYR A 185 20.63 1.95 -14.31
CA TYR A 185 20.22 0.70 -14.95
C TYR A 185 19.21 0.99 -16.08
N ASP A 186 19.42 0.33 -17.22
CA ASP A 186 18.50 0.33 -18.37
C ASP A 186 17.95 -1.08 -18.58
N GLY A 187 16.68 -1.28 -18.23
CA GLY A 187 15.98 -2.56 -18.31
C GLY A 187 15.24 -2.81 -19.62
N HIS A 188 15.32 -1.93 -20.62
CA HIS A 188 14.52 -2.09 -21.84
C HIS A 188 14.72 -3.43 -22.53
N ALA A 189 15.93 -3.97 -22.50
CA ALA A 189 16.27 -5.22 -23.20
C ALA A 189 15.94 -6.48 -22.41
N THR A 190 16.18 -6.49 -21.10
CA THR A 190 16.14 -7.70 -20.25
C THR A 190 15.09 -7.64 -19.15
N GLN A 191 14.81 -6.45 -18.65
CA GLN A 191 13.87 -6.21 -17.55
C GLN A 191 12.85 -5.12 -17.90
N PRO A 192 12.03 -5.34 -18.96
CA PRO A 192 11.05 -4.34 -19.40
C PRO A 192 10.08 -4.01 -18.27
N THR A 193 9.74 -2.73 -18.17
CA THR A 193 8.89 -2.21 -17.07
C THR A 193 9.51 -2.41 -15.69
N ILE A 194 10.84 -2.43 -15.57
CA ILE A 194 11.47 -2.42 -14.24
C ILE A 194 11.07 -1.13 -13.51
N GLU A 195 10.58 -1.29 -12.28
CA GLU A 195 10.06 -0.21 -11.42
C GLU A 195 10.14 -0.64 -9.95
N GLY A 196 9.56 0.07 -8.99
CA GLY A 196 9.47 -0.32 -7.59
C GLY A 196 10.80 -0.61 -6.88
N PRO A 197 11.92 0.11 -7.15
CA PRO A 197 13.21 -0.26 -6.60
C PRO A 197 13.24 -0.09 -5.08
N LYS A 198 13.76 -1.11 -4.38
CA LYS A 198 14.07 -1.06 -2.96
C LYS A 198 15.56 -1.36 -2.76
N LEU A 199 16.31 -0.40 -2.21
CA LEU A 199 17.75 -0.45 -2.07
C LEU A 199 18.14 -0.96 -0.68
N TYR A 200 19.03 -1.95 -0.65
CA TYR A 200 19.57 -2.56 0.57
C TYR A 200 21.09 -2.77 0.42
N LYS A 201 21.78 -3.01 1.56
CA LYS A 201 23.19 -3.39 1.59
C LYS A 201 23.38 -4.64 2.46
N ARG A 202 24.14 -5.63 1.95
CA ARG A 202 24.45 -6.86 2.67
C ARG A 202 25.79 -7.43 2.17
N ASN A 203 26.64 -7.87 3.10
CA ASN A 203 27.94 -8.52 2.79
C ASN A 203 28.82 -7.71 1.79
N GLY A 204 28.79 -6.37 1.88
CA GLY A 204 29.56 -5.49 1.00
C GLY A 204 29.01 -5.37 -0.43
N TYR A 205 27.79 -5.85 -0.69
CA TYR A 205 27.05 -5.61 -1.92
C TYR A 205 25.86 -4.69 -1.67
N TYR A 206 25.57 -3.84 -2.64
CA TYR A 206 24.30 -3.15 -2.79
C TYR A 206 23.34 -4.04 -3.57
N TYR A 207 22.08 -4.04 -3.16
CA TYR A 207 21.00 -4.78 -3.80
C TYR A 207 19.84 -3.86 -4.11
N ILE A 208 19.34 -3.91 -5.34
CA ILE A 208 18.08 -3.27 -5.71
C ILE A 208 17.08 -4.38 -6.03
N PHE A 209 16.07 -4.54 -5.17
CA PHE A 209 14.93 -5.38 -5.44
C PHE A 209 13.95 -4.57 -6.27
N ALA A 210 13.71 -4.96 -7.50
CA ALA A 210 12.86 -4.22 -8.44
C ALA A 210 12.06 -5.21 -9.30
N PRO A 211 10.72 -5.16 -9.29
CA PRO A 211 9.92 -5.97 -10.17
C PRO A 211 10.03 -5.50 -11.62
N ALA A 212 9.80 -6.42 -12.55
CA ALA A 212 9.78 -6.15 -13.97
C ALA A 212 8.66 -6.94 -14.67
N GLY A 213 8.44 -6.73 -15.97
CA GLY A 213 7.44 -7.44 -16.76
C GLY A 213 6.00 -6.92 -16.59
N GLY A 214 5.75 -6.03 -15.65
CA GLY A 214 4.43 -5.45 -15.35
C GLY A 214 3.61 -6.25 -14.34
N VAL A 215 2.54 -5.65 -13.82
CA VAL A 215 1.81 -6.11 -12.63
C VAL A 215 1.07 -7.46 -12.78
N LYS A 216 0.77 -7.91 -13.98
CA LYS A 216 0.10 -9.20 -14.22
C LYS A 216 1.03 -10.32 -14.67
N PRO A 217 1.89 -10.11 -15.70
CA PRO A 217 2.79 -11.15 -16.19
C PRO A 217 4.19 -11.06 -15.60
N GLY A 218 4.43 -10.15 -14.64
CA GLY A 218 5.77 -9.78 -14.18
C GLY A 218 6.43 -10.78 -13.24
N TRP A 219 7.59 -10.38 -12.78
CA TRP A 219 8.46 -11.13 -11.88
C TRP A 219 9.26 -10.20 -10.99
N GLN A 220 9.86 -10.73 -9.93
CA GLN A 220 10.80 -10.00 -9.08
C GLN A 220 12.22 -10.19 -9.59
N THR A 221 12.86 -9.09 -9.96
CA THR A 221 14.29 -9.01 -10.27
C THR A 221 15.06 -8.47 -9.08
N VAL A 222 16.30 -8.89 -8.92
CA VAL A 222 17.28 -8.28 -8.04
C VAL A 222 18.51 -7.90 -8.83
N LEU A 223 18.94 -6.66 -8.66
CA LEU A 223 20.21 -6.14 -9.15
C LEU A 223 21.23 -6.15 -8.01
N ARG A 224 22.48 -6.57 -8.28
CA ARG A 224 23.54 -6.63 -7.29
C ARG A 224 24.80 -5.94 -7.80
N SER A 225 25.46 -5.13 -6.96
CA SER A 225 26.73 -4.49 -7.28
C SER A 225 27.58 -4.24 -6.03
N LYS A 226 28.90 -4.14 -6.18
CA LYS A 226 29.79 -3.63 -5.12
C LYS A 226 29.91 -2.11 -5.09
N ASN A 227 29.33 -1.43 -6.07
CA ASN A 227 29.30 0.02 -6.15
C ASN A 227 27.85 0.48 -6.29
N ILE A 228 27.44 1.48 -5.52
CA ILE A 228 26.06 2.00 -5.50
C ILE A 228 25.58 2.51 -6.87
N TYR A 229 26.46 2.88 -7.74
CA TYR A 229 26.16 3.29 -9.12
C TYR A 229 26.31 2.17 -10.16
N GLY A 230 26.66 0.93 -9.72
CA GLY A 230 26.89 -0.20 -10.61
C GLY A 230 28.39 -0.31 -11.04
N PRO A 231 28.72 -1.14 -12.04
CA PRO A 231 27.76 -1.90 -12.86
C PRO A 231 26.98 -2.95 -12.08
N TRP A 232 25.76 -3.24 -12.53
CA TRP A 232 24.84 -4.14 -11.87
C TRP A 232 24.81 -5.52 -12.55
N GLU A 233 24.91 -6.57 -11.74
CA GLU A 233 24.51 -7.92 -12.14
C GLU A 233 23.01 -8.07 -11.89
N GLU A 234 22.29 -8.74 -12.79
CA GLU A 234 20.83 -8.93 -12.65
C GLU A 234 20.45 -10.41 -12.51
N LYS A 235 19.40 -10.68 -11.74
CA LYS A 235 18.82 -12.01 -11.62
C LYS A 235 17.32 -11.93 -11.33
N ILE A 236 16.52 -12.75 -12.03
CA ILE A 236 15.13 -12.99 -11.67
C ILE A 236 15.13 -13.97 -10.50
N VAL A 237 14.47 -13.63 -9.39
CA VAL A 237 14.52 -14.40 -8.13
C VAL A 237 13.16 -14.94 -7.68
N LEU A 238 12.07 -14.43 -8.27
CA LEU A 238 10.71 -14.93 -8.03
C LEU A 238 9.86 -14.67 -9.28
N HIS A 239 9.15 -15.69 -9.74
CA HIS A 239 8.15 -15.59 -10.81
C HIS A 239 6.92 -16.43 -10.46
N GLN A 240 5.84 -16.34 -11.23
CA GLN A 240 4.63 -17.12 -10.99
C GLN A 240 4.90 -18.63 -10.85
N GLY A 241 5.74 -19.21 -11.69
CA GLY A 241 5.97 -20.66 -11.74
C GLY A 241 4.69 -21.44 -12.00
N ASN A 242 4.49 -22.50 -11.20
CA ASN A 242 3.29 -23.33 -11.24
C ASN A 242 2.20 -22.83 -10.27
N SER A 243 2.45 -21.74 -9.54
CA SER A 243 1.50 -21.19 -8.59
C SER A 243 0.38 -20.39 -9.29
N PRO A 244 -0.79 -20.21 -8.66
CA PRO A 244 -1.82 -19.31 -9.16
C PRO A 244 -1.51 -17.82 -8.92
N VAL A 245 -0.39 -17.49 -8.26
CA VAL A 245 -0.01 -16.13 -7.91
C VAL A 245 0.77 -15.52 -9.07
N ASN A 246 0.06 -14.82 -9.94
CA ASN A 246 0.65 -14.15 -11.09
C ASN A 246 1.39 -12.87 -10.68
N GLY A 247 2.39 -12.51 -11.46
CA GLY A 247 3.06 -11.23 -11.45
C GLY A 247 3.49 -10.74 -10.06
N PRO A 248 4.33 -11.49 -9.29
CA PRO A 248 4.88 -10.97 -8.05
C PRO A 248 5.49 -9.59 -8.30
N HIS A 249 4.96 -8.56 -7.66
CA HIS A 249 5.28 -7.18 -8.01
C HIS A 249 5.35 -6.32 -6.78
N GLN A 250 6.24 -5.34 -6.79
CA GLN A 250 6.52 -4.39 -5.72
C GLN A 250 6.44 -5.00 -4.31
N GLY A 251 7.55 -4.97 -3.60
CA GLY A 251 7.61 -5.57 -2.29
C GLY A 251 8.86 -5.19 -1.51
N ALA A 252 9.02 -5.80 -0.37
CA ALA A 252 10.10 -5.52 0.55
C ALA A 252 10.72 -6.79 1.10
N TRP A 253 12.05 -6.80 1.21
CA TRP A 253 12.77 -7.73 2.04
C TRP A 253 12.74 -7.26 3.50
N VAL A 254 12.34 -8.16 4.38
CA VAL A 254 12.34 -7.97 5.84
C VAL A 254 12.97 -9.18 6.52
N ASP A 255 13.67 -8.96 7.62
CA ASP A 255 14.22 -10.03 8.45
C ASP A 255 13.42 -10.22 9.75
N THR A 256 13.64 -11.32 10.45
CA THR A 256 13.15 -11.54 11.81
C THR A 256 14.27 -11.32 12.85
N PRO A 257 13.95 -11.14 14.15
CA PRO A 257 14.96 -10.96 15.19
C PRO A 257 15.97 -12.11 15.31
N ASP A 258 15.58 -13.32 14.94
CA ASP A 258 16.42 -14.51 14.91
C ASP A 258 17.10 -14.78 13.56
N GLY A 259 16.96 -13.86 12.60
CA GLY A 259 17.73 -13.85 11.36
C GLY A 259 17.13 -14.66 10.21
N GLN A 260 15.83 -14.96 10.24
CA GLN A 260 15.14 -15.43 9.05
C GLN A 260 14.86 -14.26 8.09
N ASP A 261 14.88 -14.52 6.79
CA ASP A 261 14.57 -13.55 5.75
C ASP A 261 13.20 -13.85 5.13
N TRP A 262 12.45 -12.79 4.86
CA TRP A 262 11.10 -12.83 4.30
C TRP A 262 10.91 -11.77 3.23
N PHE A 263 10.03 -12.03 2.27
CA PHE A 263 9.72 -11.10 1.20
C PHE A 263 8.22 -10.88 1.07
N LEU A 264 7.78 -9.62 1.18
CA LEU A 264 6.41 -9.23 0.89
C LEU A 264 6.32 -8.79 -0.59
N HIS A 265 5.18 -9.05 -1.22
CA HIS A 265 4.86 -8.53 -2.55
C HIS A 265 3.36 -8.49 -2.75
N PHE A 266 2.88 -7.79 -3.76
CA PHE A 266 1.47 -7.88 -4.12
C PHE A 266 1.20 -8.79 -5.32
N GLN A 267 -0.08 -9.17 -5.48
CA GLN A 267 -0.67 -9.77 -6.67
C GLN A 267 -1.87 -8.92 -7.10
N ASP A 268 -1.97 -8.56 -8.39
CA ASP A 268 -3.15 -7.87 -8.96
C ASP A 268 -4.26 -8.89 -9.26
N VAL A 269 -5.38 -8.77 -8.55
CA VAL A 269 -6.55 -9.65 -8.68
C VAL A 269 -7.81 -8.91 -9.18
N GLY A 270 -7.63 -7.86 -9.95
CA GLY A 270 -8.72 -7.12 -10.56
C GLY A 270 -9.53 -6.32 -9.55
N ASN A 271 -10.82 -6.62 -9.38
CA ASN A 271 -11.72 -5.83 -8.54
C ASN A 271 -11.35 -5.83 -7.05
N ALA A 272 -10.71 -6.88 -6.54
CA ALA A 272 -10.21 -6.92 -5.18
C ALA A 272 -8.88 -6.13 -5.00
N GLY A 273 -8.36 -5.56 -6.08
CA GLY A 273 -7.17 -4.74 -6.07
C GLY A 273 -5.86 -5.54 -5.98
N ARG A 274 -4.89 -4.99 -5.29
CA ARG A 274 -3.54 -5.57 -5.13
C ARG A 274 -3.38 -6.15 -3.74
N ILE A 275 -3.59 -7.45 -3.64
CA ILE A 275 -3.55 -8.22 -2.39
C ILE A 275 -2.11 -8.58 -2.03
N VAL A 276 -1.79 -8.64 -0.73
CA VAL A 276 -0.41 -8.78 -0.24
C VAL A 276 -0.09 -10.23 0.12
N HIS A 277 1.05 -10.70 -0.35
CA HIS A 277 1.61 -12.02 -0.09
C HIS A 277 2.89 -11.94 0.74
N LEU A 278 3.17 -12.98 1.51
CA LEU A 278 4.42 -13.18 2.25
C LEU A 278 5.11 -14.44 1.74
N GLN A 279 6.40 -14.33 1.40
CA GLN A 279 7.20 -15.45 0.91
C GLN A 279 8.38 -15.73 1.85
N PRO A 280 8.73 -17.01 2.10
CA PRO A 280 10.01 -17.33 2.70
C PRO A 280 11.13 -16.90 1.75
N MET A 281 12.24 -16.48 2.33
CA MET A 281 13.42 -16.08 1.57
C MET A 281 14.68 -16.57 2.29
N HIS A 282 15.71 -16.91 1.53
CA HIS A 282 17.05 -17.20 2.06
C HIS A 282 18.12 -16.75 1.07
N TRP A 283 19.37 -16.79 1.46
CA TRP A 283 20.50 -16.34 0.63
C TRP A 283 21.38 -17.51 0.21
N GLU A 284 21.68 -17.59 -1.09
CA GLU A 284 22.63 -18.54 -1.67
C GLU A 284 23.64 -17.80 -2.56
N ASN A 285 24.93 -17.92 -2.27
CA ASN A 285 26.01 -17.27 -3.01
C ASN A 285 25.81 -15.76 -3.18
N ASP A 286 25.36 -15.08 -2.10
CA ASP A 286 25.00 -13.66 -2.08
C ASP A 286 23.90 -13.27 -3.09
N TRP A 287 22.97 -14.20 -3.39
CA TRP A 287 21.72 -13.94 -4.10
C TRP A 287 20.53 -14.38 -3.25
N PRO A 288 19.45 -13.59 -3.23
CA PRO A 288 18.23 -14.04 -2.57
C PRO A 288 17.54 -15.13 -3.40
N VAL A 289 17.00 -16.11 -2.70
CA VAL A 289 16.12 -17.15 -3.23
C VAL A 289 14.77 -16.95 -2.54
N ILE A 290 13.73 -16.59 -3.28
CA ILE A 290 12.42 -16.22 -2.74
C ILE A 290 11.39 -17.28 -3.09
N GLY A 291 10.54 -17.65 -2.12
CA GLY A 291 9.51 -18.68 -2.31
C GLY A 291 10.04 -20.08 -2.20
N VAL A 292 9.50 -20.99 -3.00
CA VAL A 292 9.81 -22.43 -3.01
C VAL A 292 10.11 -22.94 -4.41
N ASN A 293 10.48 -24.22 -4.52
CA ASN A 293 10.71 -24.91 -5.81
C ASN A 293 11.68 -24.17 -6.73
N ALA A 294 12.70 -23.53 -6.15
CA ALA A 294 13.63 -22.70 -6.89
C ALA A 294 14.41 -23.51 -7.95
N VAL A 295 14.44 -23.00 -9.17
CA VAL A 295 15.29 -23.47 -10.27
C VAL A 295 16.27 -22.37 -10.61
N ASP A 296 17.56 -22.66 -10.58
CA ASP A 296 18.64 -21.67 -10.80
C ASP A 296 18.52 -20.41 -9.89
N GLY A 297 17.93 -20.61 -8.67
CA GLY A 297 17.72 -19.55 -7.68
C GLY A 297 16.54 -18.63 -7.95
N CYS A 298 15.65 -18.98 -8.89
CA CYS A 298 14.35 -18.32 -9.08
C CYS A 298 13.24 -19.23 -8.54
N GLY A 299 12.54 -18.78 -7.51
CA GLY A 299 11.47 -19.54 -6.87
C GLY A 299 10.07 -19.18 -7.38
N GLU A 300 9.07 -19.82 -6.80
CA GLU A 300 7.65 -19.55 -7.03
C GLU A 300 6.91 -19.29 -5.71
N PRO A 301 5.80 -18.51 -5.70
CA PRO A 301 5.07 -18.16 -4.49
C PRO A 301 4.47 -19.36 -3.77
N VAL A 302 4.51 -19.32 -2.43
CA VAL A 302 3.79 -20.27 -1.58
C VAL A 302 2.33 -19.83 -1.38
N LEU A 303 1.41 -20.81 -1.29
CA LEU A 303 0.03 -20.57 -0.87
C LEU A 303 -0.17 -20.82 0.62
N ARG A 304 0.58 -21.75 1.20
CA ARG A 304 0.60 -22.03 2.64
C ARG A 304 2.02 -22.32 3.07
N TYR A 305 2.43 -21.78 4.20
CA TYR A 305 3.78 -21.99 4.74
C TYR A 305 3.79 -21.88 6.26
N LYS A 306 4.91 -22.24 6.89
CA LYS A 306 5.14 -22.00 8.32
C LYS A 306 5.22 -20.50 8.57
N LYS A 307 4.67 -20.04 9.68
CA LYS A 307 4.80 -18.64 10.11
C LYS A 307 6.27 -18.29 10.37
N PRO A 308 6.65 -16.99 10.22
CA PRO A 308 7.93 -16.47 10.68
C PRO A 308 8.17 -16.80 12.17
N GLU A 309 9.39 -17.18 12.51
CA GLU A 309 9.80 -17.34 13.90
C GLU A 309 10.21 -15.96 14.44
N VAL A 310 9.41 -15.45 15.36
CA VAL A 310 9.59 -14.11 15.95
C VAL A 310 9.74 -14.15 17.48
N GLY A 311 10.01 -15.35 18.02
CA GLY A 311 10.28 -15.55 19.44
C GLY A 311 9.05 -15.58 20.35
N ALA A 312 7.86 -15.23 19.86
CA ALA A 312 6.60 -15.22 20.61
C ALA A 312 5.41 -15.58 19.73
N ALA A 313 4.33 -16.03 20.35
CA ALA A 313 3.04 -16.19 19.69
C ALA A 313 2.20 -14.91 19.87
N TYR A 314 1.64 -14.41 18.80
CA TYR A 314 0.77 -13.24 18.81
C TYR A 314 -0.67 -13.65 18.46
N PRO A 315 -1.68 -12.93 18.98
CA PRO A 315 -3.06 -13.18 18.63
C PRO A 315 -3.32 -12.92 17.15
N ILE A 316 -4.33 -13.60 16.61
CA ILE A 316 -4.84 -13.28 15.27
C ILE A 316 -5.36 -11.85 15.28
N ASP A 317 -4.90 -11.05 14.34
CA ASP A 317 -5.29 -9.67 14.13
C ASP A 317 -5.49 -9.40 12.64
N THR A 318 -6.39 -8.49 12.30
CA THR A 318 -6.74 -8.12 10.92
C THR A 318 -7.06 -6.63 10.88
N PRO A 319 -7.02 -5.98 9.70
CA PRO A 319 -7.62 -4.66 9.56
C PRO A 319 -9.09 -4.68 9.99
N GLU A 320 -9.54 -3.60 10.63
CA GLU A 320 -10.93 -3.44 11.01
C GLU A 320 -11.86 -3.48 9.79
N ASP A 321 -13.00 -4.14 9.89
CA ASP A 321 -14.01 -4.28 8.84
C ASP A 321 -15.36 -3.68 9.20
N SER A 322 -15.62 -3.45 10.49
CA SER A 322 -16.89 -2.98 11.02
C SER A 322 -16.71 -1.76 11.89
N ASP A 323 -17.70 -0.86 11.92
CA ASP A 323 -17.71 0.30 12.80
C ASP A 323 -19.10 0.47 13.44
N PHE A 324 -19.10 0.73 14.73
CA PHE A 324 -20.31 1.02 15.52
C PHE A 324 -20.45 2.51 15.85
N PHE A 325 -19.51 3.33 15.35
CA PHE A 325 -19.50 4.77 15.47
C PHE A 325 -19.57 5.29 16.93
N GLU A 326 -19.00 4.55 17.87
CA GLU A 326 -19.03 4.89 19.31
C GLU A 326 -17.92 5.89 19.71
N GLY A 327 -16.94 6.12 18.82
CA GLY A 327 -15.85 7.04 19.04
C GLY A 327 -16.20 8.49 18.68
N ASP A 328 -15.20 9.36 18.86
CA ASP A 328 -15.25 10.77 18.45
C ASP A 328 -14.69 11.01 17.04
N ARG A 329 -14.21 9.95 16.37
CA ARG A 329 -13.67 9.95 15.02
C ARG A 329 -13.98 8.63 14.31
N LEU A 330 -13.96 8.65 13.00
CA LEU A 330 -14.08 7.44 12.17
C LEU A 330 -12.93 6.47 12.47
N GLY A 331 -13.21 5.18 12.41
CA GLY A 331 -12.20 4.13 12.48
C GLY A 331 -11.21 4.21 11.31
N LEU A 332 -10.04 3.60 11.47
CA LEU A 332 -8.95 3.67 10.48
C LEU A 332 -9.25 2.87 9.19
N GLN A 333 -10.31 2.08 9.16
CA GLN A 333 -10.78 1.40 7.94
C GLN A 333 -11.43 2.36 6.94
N TRP A 334 -11.78 3.57 7.35
CA TRP A 334 -12.49 4.53 6.51
C TRP A 334 -11.55 5.48 5.77
N GLN A 335 -11.83 5.67 4.49
CA GLN A 335 -11.22 6.69 3.64
C GLN A 335 -12.29 7.45 2.85
N TRP A 336 -12.00 8.67 2.48
CA TRP A 336 -12.83 9.48 1.58
C TRP A 336 -12.27 9.42 0.17
N ASN A 337 -13.15 9.60 -0.81
CA ASN A 337 -12.77 9.57 -2.23
C ASN A 337 -11.93 10.78 -2.69
N ALA A 338 -11.75 11.77 -1.83
CA ALA A 338 -10.98 13.01 -2.05
C ALA A 338 -10.57 13.60 -0.70
N ASN A 339 -9.94 14.77 -0.68
CA ASN A 339 -9.72 15.53 0.55
C ASN A 339 -11.07 15.82 1.22
N TYR A 340 -11.29 15.23 2.38
CA TYR A 340 -12.54 15.35 3.09
C TYR A 340 -12.70 16.72 3.76
N LYS A 341 -13.97 17.10 4.02
CA LYS A 341 -14.31 18.28 4.80
C LYS A 341 -15.01 17.87 6.09
N LYS A 342 -14.71 18.57 7.18
CA LYS A 342 -15.29 18.26 8.49
C LYS A 342 -16.81 18.34 8.51
N GLU A 343 -17.38 19.22 7.71
CA GLU A 343 -18.83 19.41 7.56
C GLU A 343 -19.55 18.29 6.79
N TRP A 344 -18.85 17.27 6.30
CA TRP A 344 -19.48 16.16 5.59
C TRP A 344 -20.08 15.11 6.51
N TYR A 345 -19.66 15.08 7.78
CA TYR A 345 -20.17 14.10 8.73
C TYR A 345 -20.08 14.57 10.17
N ASP A 346 -20.94 13.97 11.02
CA ASP A 346 -20.82 14.00 12.48
C ASP A 346 -20.92 12.59 13.04
N LEU A 347 -20.31 12.38 14.20
CA LEU A 347 -20.46 11.18 15.00
C LEU A 347 -21.21 11.53 16.27
N LYS A 348 -22.35 10.92 16.50
CA LYS A 348 -23.20 11.22 17.64
C LYS A 348 -24.04 10.01 18.05
N ASP A 349 -24.06 9.73 19.34
CA ASP A 349 -24.93 8.71 19.95
C ASP A 349 -24.78 7.31 19.31
N GLY A 350 -23.54 6.92 18.90
CA GLY A 350 -23.26 5.66 18.22
C GLY A 350 -23.78 5.61 16.79
N GLN A 351 -23.89 6.77 16.14
CA GLN A 351 -24.35 6.90 14.77
C GLN A 351 -23.40 7.78 13.95
N LEU A 352 -23.27 7.44 12.68
CA LEU A 352 -22.64 8.28 11.67
C LEU A 352 -23.74 9.09 10.96
N LEU A 353 -23.67 10.40 11.04
CA LEU A 353 -24.50 11.32 10.27
C LEU A 353 -23.70 11.77 9.04
N LEU A 354 -24.16 11.42 7.86
CA LEU A 354 -23.59 11.92 6.59
C LEU A 354 -24.43 13.10 6.09
N HIS A 355 -23.77 14.21 5.85
CA HIS A 355 -24.43 15.44 5.33
C HIS A 355 -24.39 15.44 3.81
N ALA A 356 -25.55 15.34 3.17
CA ALA A 356 -25.68 15.38 1.72
C ALA A 356 -25.03 16.65 1.14
N GLN A 357 -24.26 16.48 0.09
CA GLN A 357 -23.60 17.56 -0.64
C GLN A 357 -24.27 17.74 -1.99
N ALA A 358 -24.37 18.98 -2.46
CA ALA A 358 -24.90 19.25 -3.79
C ALA A 358 -23.94 18.69 -4.86
N ALA A 359 -24.49 17.90 -5.78
CA ALA A 359 -23.78 17.36 -6.92
C ALA A 359 -24.56 17.61 -8.21
N ASP A 360 -23.86 17.78 -9.34
CA ASP A 360 -24.53 17.80 -10.65
C ASP A 360 -25.10 16.38 -10.88
N PRO A 361 -26.41 16.26 -11.23
CA PRO A 361 -27.04 14.98 -11.52
C PRO A 361 -26.36 14.14 -12.63
N LYS A 362 -25.50 14.77 -13.42
CA LYS A 362 -24.70 14.10 -14.46
C LYS A 362 -23.35 13.57 -13.97
N THR A 363 -22.93 13.95 -12.77
CA THR A 363 -21.68 13.48 -12.19
C THR A 363 -21.76 11.98 -11.94
N GLN A 364 -20.76 11.23 -12.41
CA GLN A 364 -20.67 9.81 -12.11
C GLN A 364 -20.37 9.62 -10.62
N LEU A 365 -20.87 8.52 -10.04
CA LEU A 365 -20.71 8.28 -8.61
C LEU A 365 -19.23 8.25 -8.19
N CYS A 366 -18.36 7.66 -9.00
CA CYS A 366 -16.91 7.62 -8.71
C CYS A 366 -16.27 9.02 -8.64
N ASP A 367 -16.87 10.04 -9.24
CA ASP A 367 -16.37 11.43 -9.23
C ASP A 367 -16.97 12.27 -8.08
N ILE A 368 -17.76 11.67 -7.19
CA ILE A 368 -18.30 12.32 -6.00
C ILE A 368 -17.25 12.32 -4.89
N SER A 369 -16.92 13.51 -4.38
CA SER A 369 -15.86 13.69 -3.37
C SER A 369 -16.22 13.10 -2.00
N ASN A 370 -17.47 13.25 -1.57
CA ASN A 370 -17.94 12.88 -0.23
C ASN A 370 -18.44 11.43 -0.12
N LEU A 371 -17.89 10.53 -0.92
CA LEU A 371 -18.06 9.09 -0.70
C LEU A 371 -17.15 8.64 0.43
N LEU A 372 -17.74 8.00 1.44
CA LEU A 372 -17.03 7.35 2.53
C LEU A 372 -16.82 5.89 2.15
N LEU A 373 -15.57 5.46 2.10
CA LEU A 373 -15.14 4.20 1.49
C LEU A 373 -14.49 3.27 2.51
N GLN A 374 -14.68 1.97 2.31
CA GLN A 374 -13.83 0.92 2.86
C GLN A 374 -13.25 0.06 1.74
N LYS A 375 -12.08 -0.51 1.95
CA LYS A 375 -11.50 -1.53 1.08
C LYS A 375 -12.31 -2.82 1.21
N TRP A 376 -12.46 -3.57 0.12
CA TRP A 376 -13.11 -4.88 0.16
C TRP A 376 -12.30 -5.87 1.02
N PRO A 377 -12.91 -6.49 2.04
CA PRO A 377 -12.17 -7.26 3.06
C PRO A 377 -12.05 -8.74 2.73
N ALA A 378 -12.01 -9.19 1.54
CA ALA A 378 -11.82 -10.58 1.10
C ALA A 378 -12.47 -10.82 -0.28
N PRO A 379 -12.34 -12.02 -0.89
CA PRO A 379 -12.99 -12.34 -2.16
C PRO A 379 -14.52 -12.43 -2.03
N GLU A 380 -15.01 -12.81 -0.85
CA GLU A 380 -16.45 -12.90 -0.54
C GLU A 380 -16.72 -12.28 0.83
N PHE A 381 -17.69 -11.38 0.90
CA PHE A 381 -18.07 -10.71 2.14
C PHE A 381 -19.53 -10.28 2.10
N SER A 382 -20.10 -10.01 3.29
CA SER A 382 -21.42 -9.41 3.45
C SER A 382 -21.30 -8.10 4.19
N VAL A 383 -22.03 -7.09 3.74
CA VAL A 383 -22.10 -5.79 4.40
C VAL A 383 -23.53 -5.55 4.86
N THR A 384 -23.68 -5.15 6.12
CA THR A 384 -24.98 -4.78 6.70
C THR A 384 -24.87 -3.39 7.30
N THR A 385 -25.81 -2.52 6.97
CA THR A 385 -25.94 -1.20 7.58
C THR A 385 -27.40 -0.91 7.93
N CYS A 386 -27.61 -0.07 8.94
CA CYS A 386 -28.92 0.49 9.25
C CYS A 386 -28.92 1.96 8.83
N LEU A 387 -29.85 2.33 7.96
CA LEU A 387 -30.00 3.70 7.47
C LEU A 387 -31.24 4.35 8.09
N HIS A 388 -31.08 5.55 8.65
CA HIS A 388 -32.15 6.43 9.11
C HIS A 388 -32.32 7.53 8.06
N LEU A 389 -33.46 7.53 7.38
CA LEU A 389 -33.71 8.37 6.21
C LEU A 389 -34.72 9.49 6.48
N GLU A 390 -35.19 9.65 7.70
CA GLU A 390 -36.27 10.56 8.09
C GLU A 390 -35.94 12.05 7.87
N GLN A 391 -34.63 12.35 7.82
CA GLN A 391 -34.15 13.73 7.63
C GLN A 391 -33.80 14.06 6.18
N MET A 392 -33.92 13.12 5.25
CA MET A 392 -33.66 13.35 3.84
C MET A 392 -34.67 14.35 3.25
N LYS A 393 -34.16 15.23 2.37
CA LYS A 393 -34.94 16.22 1.62
C LYS A 393 -35.17 15.72 0.21
N ASP A 394 -36.14 16.33 -0.47
CA ASP A 394 -36.39 16.05 -1.88
C ASP A 394 -35.13 16.22 -2.73
N GLY A 395 -34.77 15.17 -3.45
CA GLY A 395 -33.56 15.09 -4.27
C GLY A 395 -32.34 14.51 -3.61
N ASP A 396 -32.36 14.27 -2.27
CA ASP A 396 -31.25 13.57 -1.60
C ASP A 396 -31.22 12.08 -2.02
N VAL A 397 -30.00 11.57 -2.15
CA VAL A 397 -29.72 10.17 -2.45
C VAL A 397 -28.79 9.62 -1.40
N ALA A 398 -29.14 8.52 -0.78
CA ALA A 398 -28.32 7.81 0.18
C ALA A 398 -28.40 6.30 -0.03
N GLY A 399 -27.33 5.57 0.28
CA GLY A 399 -27.31 4.13 0.14
C GLY A 399 -25.94 3.52 0.40
N LEU A 400 -25.87 2.22 0.27
CA LEU A 400 -24.65 1.44 0.27
C LEU A 400 -24.25 1.17 -1.18
N VAL A 401 -22.96 1.22 -1.48
CA VAL A 401 -22.46 1.02 -2.84
C VAL A 401 -21.23 0.13 -2.84
N SER A 402 -21.20 -0.84 -3.76
CA SER A 402 -19.99 -1.54 -4.15
C SER A 402 -19.39 -0.79 -5.35
N LEU A 403 -18.26 -0.09 -5.12
CA LEU A 403 -17.64 0.83 -6.08
C LEU A 403 -16.38 0.22 -6.68
N GLY A 404 -16.25 0.33 -8.00
CA GLY A 404 -15.09 -0.07 -8.79
C GLY A 404 -15.13 0.64 -10.13
N GLY A 405 -14.59 0.05 -11.20
CA GLY A 405 -14.73 0.57 -12.56
C GLY A 405 -16.19 0.61 -13.06
N CYS A 406 -17.03 -0.26 -12.47
CA CYS A 406 -18.50 -0.16 -12.47
C CYS A 406 -18.97 -0.17 -11.01
N TYR A 407 -20.22 0.17 -10.75
CA TYR A 407 -20.75 0.11 -9.38
C TYR A 407 -22.13 -0.54 -9.33
N THR A 408 -22.42 -1.14 -8.17
CA THR A 408 -23.75 -1.67 -7.82
C THR A 408 -24.18 -1.02 -6.51
N ALA A 409 -25.38 -0.48 -6.46
CA ALA A 409 -25.85 0.25 -5.30
C ALA A 409 -27.32 -0.06 -4.99
N PRO A 410 -27.67 -0.58 -3.80
CA PRO A 410 -28.96 -0.37 -3.21
C PRO A 410 -29.04 1.07 -2.71
N VAL A 411 -29.86 1.89 -3.35
CA VAL A 411 -30.03 3.32 -3.02
C VAL A 411 -31.46 3.63 -2.64
N SER A 412 -31.65 4.61 -1.75
CA SER A 412 -32.93 5.21 -1.46
C SER A 412 -33.01 6.62 -2.08
N TYR A 413 -34.11 6.88 -2.76
CA TYR A 413 -34.43 8.21 -3.33
C TYR A 413 -35.62 8.80 -2.61
N THR A 414 -35.63 10.09 -2.36
CA THR A 414 -36.76 10.81 -1.73
C THR A 414 -37.89 11.13 -2.69
N HIS A 415 -37.75 10.91 -3.98
CA HIS A 415 -38.86 10.98 -4.94
C HIS A 415 -39.42 9.59 -5.22
N LEU A 416 -40.70 9.41 -4.86
CA LEU A 416 -41.60 8.30 -5.14
C LEU A 416 -41.52 7.10 -4.17
N ARG A 417 -42.51 7.08 -3.26
CA ARG A 417 -43.09 5.92 -2.54
C ARG A 417 -42.07 4.85 -2.10
N ALA A 418 -41.74 4.86 -0.83
CA ALA A 418 -41.05 3.78 -0.16
C ALA A 418 -41.65 2.41 -0.55
N HIS A 419 -40.92 1.66 -1.33
CA HIS A 419 -41.01 0.20 -1.35
C HIS A 419 -39.69 -0.29 -0.81
N GLU A 420 -39.77 -0.99 0.31
CA GLU A 420 -38.65 -1.78 0.84
C GLU A 420 -38.17 -2.70 -0.28
N THR A 421 -36.93 -2.51 -0.70
CA THR A 421 -36.26 -3.46 -1.60
C THR A 421 -35.13 -4.07 -0.80
N VAL A 422 -35.33 -5.29 -0.32
CA VAL A 422 -34.25 -6.16 0.12
C VAL A 422 -33.61 -6.71 -1.15
N LEU A 423 -32.38 -6.34 -1.42
CA LEU A 423 -31.55 -6.95 -2.45
C LEU A 423 -30.47 -7.76 -1.75
N ASP A 424 -30.55 -9.07 -1.86
CA ASP A 424 -29.41 -9.95 -1.62
C ASP A 424 -28.43 -9.77 -2.78
N LEU A 425 -27.19 -9.37 -2.46
CA LEU A 425 -26.07 -9.23 -3.40
C LEU A 425 -25.18 -10.48 -3.34
#